data_a635e7858bd164ca99dc366be69e3cbe
#
_entry.id   a635e7858bd164ca99dc366be69e3cbe
#
_cell.length_a   1.000
_cell.length_b   1.000
_cell.length_c   1.000
_cell.angle_alpha   90.00
_cell.angle_beta   90.00
_cell.angle_gamma   90.00
#
_symmetry.space_group_name_H-M   'P 1'
#
loop_
_entity.id
_entity.type
_entity.pdbx_description
1 polymer ?
#
loop_
_entity_poly.entity_id
_entity_poly.type
_entity_poly.pdbx_seq_one_letter_code
_entity_poly.pdbx_strand_id
1 'polypeptide(L)'
;MSRARWWRPLAPPLLAVAVLMTGSATRAMAASYPASIDVNTTAFNPPCDGDANLITPKMQTAAKAAYGRLGHVASAYTGAAFTRAATLKRTPSDWGYYVHSHGDYYLNGDGRRYTGFREDSGDCSQAVVFSKDIAAKRLGRASNLIFVSTCHAADANTTMPGAFAIEKTKSTGGANQGPEFYVGYVGVQWDSDEWIFEQRFWNALAGGKSVGAAFDIAMLGAFTHAGFDADWWGTYSWSGVAGPWTTCRTCS
;
A
#
# COMPACT_ATOMS: atom_id res chain seq x y z
N MET A 1 -62.77 38.91 -60.68
CA MET A 1 -62.26 38.18 -59.53
C MET A 1 -61.01 37.42 -59.94
N SER A 2 -59.83 38.01 -59.64
CA SER A 2 -58.52 37.51 -60.07
C SER A 2 -57.86 36.74 -58.94
N ARG A 3 -57.49 35.49 -59.20
CA ARG A 3 -56.78 34.65 -58.22
C ARG A 3 -55.30 34.78 -58.52
N ALA A 4 -54.53 35.45 -57.62
CA ALA A 4 -53.06 35.50 -57.64
C ALA A 4 -52.48 34.15 -57.17
N ARG A 5 -51.68 33.51 -58.01
CA ARG A 5 -50.85 32.35 -57.70
C ARG A 5 -49.51 32.81 -57.08
N TRP A 6 -49.27 32.44 -55.85
CA TRP A 6 -47.99 32.65 -55.21
C TRP A 6 -47.04 31.48 -55.53
N TRP A 7 -45.94 31.82 -56.18
CA TRP A 7 -44.81 30.90 -56.40
C TRP A 7 -43.95 30.85 -55.15
N ARG A 8 -43.76 29.64 -54.61
CA ARG A 8 -42.79 29.41 -53.55
C ARG A 8 -41.45 29.00 -54.18
N PRO A 9 -40.32 29.64 -53.85
CA PRO A 9 -38.99 29.18 -54.30
C PRO A 9 -38.59 27.92 -53.51
N LEU A 10 -38.15 26.89 -54.21
CA LEU A 10 -37.56 25.67 -53.67
C LEU A 10 -36.16 26.04 -53.20
N ALA A 11 -35.90 25.84 -51.88
CA ALA A 11 -34.60 25.95 -51.28
C ALA A 11 -33.72 24.75 -51.68
N PRO A 12 -32.44 24.92 -51.99
CA PRO A 12 -31.55 23.81 -52.30
C PRO A 12 -31.20 23.00 -51.07
N PRO A 13 -30.97 21.66 -51.19
CA PRO A 13 -30.58 20.83 -50.06
C PRO A 13 -29.16 21.17 -49.64
N LEU A 14 -29.00 21.53 -48.37
CA LEU A 14 -27.71 21.63 -47.70
C LEU A 14 -27.11 20.23 -47.52
N LEU A 15 -26.09 19.93 -48.32
CA LEU A 15 -25.24 18.74 -48.07
C LEU A 15 -24.43 18.98 -46.81
N ALA A 16 -24.86 18.30 -45.72
CA ALA A 16 -24.06 18.23 -44.49
C ALA A 16 -22.90 17.25 -44.69
N VAL A 17 -21.69 17.77 -44.93
CA VAL A 17 -20.45 16.98 -44.91
C VAL A 17 -20.14 16.66 -43.46
N ALA A 18 -20.44 15.44 -43.02
CA ALA A 18 -20.00 14.93 -41.72
C ALA A 18 -18.51 14.61 -41.80
N VAL A 19 -17.66 15.52 -41.31
CA VAL A 19 -16.25 15.24 -41.07
C VAL A 19 -16.14 14.29 -39.87
N LEU A 20 -15.95 13.01 -40.16
CA LEU A 20 -15.57 12.01 -39.18
C LEU A 20 -14.15 12.34 -38.69
N MET A 21 -14.07 13.11 -37.61
CA MET A 21 -12.84 13.23 -36.84
C MET A 21 -12.60 11.89 -36.11
N THR A 22 -11.82 11.00 -36.75
CA THR A 22 -11.21 9.86 -36.06
C THR A 22 -10.14 10.41 -35.14
N GLY A 23 -10.59 10.89 -33.97
CA GLY A 23 -9.70 11.23 -32.86
C GLY A 23 -9.08 9.93 -32.38
N SER A 24 -7.81 9.70 -32.76
CA SER A 24 -6.98 8.72 -32.10
C SER A 24 -6.89 9.14 -30.63
N ALA A 25 -7.75 8.55 -29.80
CA ALA A 25 -7.61 8.67 -28.35
C ALA A 25 -6.28 8.01 -27.99
N THR A 26 -5.23 8.80 -27.91
CA THR A 26 -4.02 8.41 -27.21
C THR A 26 -4.47 8.06 -25.80
N ARG A 27 -4.55 6.75 -25.50
CA ARG A 27 -4.71 6.27 -24.13
C ARG A 27 -3.53 6.85 -23.37
N ALA A 28 -3.77 7.90 -22.59
CA ALA A 28 -2.82 8.31 -21.58
C ALA A 28 -2.55 7.04 -20.76
N MET A 29 -1.31 6.56 -20.78
CA MET A 29 -0.90 5.45 -19.91
C MET A 29 -1.21 5.92 -18.50
N ALA A 30 -2.17 5.24 -17.86
CA ALA A 30 -2.46 5.50 -16.47
C ALA A 30 -1.14 5.37 -15.70
N ALA A 31 -0.81 6.37 -14.90
CA ALA A 31 0.39 6.31 -14.08
C ALA A 31 0.32 5.02 -13.25
N SER A 32 1.31 4.15 -13.39
CA SER A 32 1.36 2.93 -12.60
C SER A 32 1.87 3.29 -11.21
N TYR A 33 1.15 2.87 -10.19
CA TYR A 33 1.56 3.00 -8.78
C TYR A 33 2.09 1.65 -8.30
N PRO A 34 3.39 1.35 -8.45
CA PRO A 34 3.93 0.06 -8.04
C PRO A 34 3.82 -0.13 -6.53
N ALA A 35 3.57 -1.39 -6.12
CA ALA A 35 3.63 -1.81 -4.74
C ALA A 35 4.36 -3.15 -4.62
N SER A 36 5.28 -3.24 -3.67
CA SER A 36 5.97 -4.48 -3.31
C SER A 36 5.27 -5.15 -2.14
N ILE A 37 5.08 -6.47 -2.27
CA ILE A 37 4.48 -7.34 -1.26
C ILE A 37 5.55 -8.39 -0.89
N ASP A 38 6.38 -8.04 0.07
CA ASP A 38 7.52 -8.84 0.52
C ASP A 38 7.07 -9.75 1.67
N VAL A 39 7.33 -11.06 1.57
CA VAL A 39 6.96 -12.01 2.61
C VAL A 39 8.10 -12.98 2.87
N ASN A 40 8.48 -13.09 4.13
CA ASN A 40 9.52 -14.00 4.58
C ASN A 40 8.91 -15.39 4.81
N THR A 41 9.15 -16.29 3.88
CA THR A 41 8.67 -17.65 3.98
C THR A 41 9.64 -18.56 4.76
N THR A 42 10.93 -18.24 4.78
CA THR A 42 11.96 -19.06 5.41
C THR A 42 11.90 -18.97 6.92
N ALA A 43 11.75 -17.77 7.48
CA ALA A 43 11.78 -17.54 8.92
C ALA A 43 10.64 -18.26 9.67
N PHE A 44 9.50 -18.43 9.02
CA PHE A 44 8.29 -19.04 9.58
C PHE A 44 8.08 -20.49 9.19
N ASN A 45 9.11 -21.16 8.69
CA ASN A 45 9.04 -22.57 8.28
C ASN A 45 10.28 -23.34 8.72
N PRO A 46 10.23 -24.68 8.81
CA PRO A 46 11.40 -25.49 9.07
C PRO A 46 12.53 -25.23 8.04
N PRO A 47 13.80 -25.22 8.44
CA PRO A 47 14.29 -25.51 9.80
C PRO A 47 14.34 -24.29 10.75
N CYS A 48 13.88 -23.11 10.35
CA CYS A 48 14.00 -21.90 11.16
C CYS A 48 12.89 -21.77 12.22
N ASP A 49 11.73 -22.33 11.94
CA ASP A 49 10.64 -22.51 12.89
C ASP A 49 10.24 -24.00 12.96
N GLY A 50 9.64 -24.41 14.05
CA GLY A 50 9.29 -25.79 14.33
C GLY A 50 8.24 -26.38 13.38
N ASP A 51 7.27 -25.57 12.97
CA ASP A 51 6.13 -25.99 12.16
C ASP A 51 5.98 -25.15 10.88
N ALA A 52 5.38 -25.76 9.84
CA ALA A 52 5.10 -25.07 8.61
C ALA A 52 4.00 -23.99 8.81
N ASN A 53 4.32 -22.75 8.51
CA ASN A 53 3.38 -21.65 8.62
C ASN A 53 2.46 -21.55 7.39
N LEU A 54 1.19 -21.95 7.58
CA LEU A 54 0.17 -21.91 6.53
C LEU A 54 -0.50 -20.51 6.41
N ILE A 55 -0.20 -19.58 7.29
CA ILE A 55 -0.79 -18.23 7.33
C ILE A 55 -0.03 -17.29 6.40
N THR A 56 1.29 -17.33 6.43
CA THR A 56 2.18 -16.46 5.66
C THR A 56 1.83 -16.36 4.15
N PRO A 57 1.58 -17.46 3.41
CA PRO A 57 1.15 -17.37 2.02
C PRO A 57 -0.24 -16.73 1.84
N LYS A 58 -1.13 -16.88 2.84
CA LYS A 58 -2.47 -16.26 2.82
C LYS A 58 -2.36 -14.76 2.99
N MET A 59 -1.50 -14.29 3.91
CA MET A 59 -1.21 -12.87 4.12
C MET A 59 -0.69 -12.22 2.83
N GLN A 60 0.29 -12.84 2.17
CA GLN A 60 0.82 -12.35 0.90
C GLN A 60 -0.28 -12.22 -0.17
N THR A 61 -1.10 -13.24 -0.30
CA THR A 61 -2.19 -13.27 -1.29
C THR A 61 -3.22 -12.17 -1.01
N ALA A 62 -3.62 -12.01 0.26
CA ALA A 62 -4.58 -11.02 0.69
C ALA A 62 -4.06 -9.58 0.49
N ALA A 63 -2.82 -9.31 0.92
CA ALA A 63 -2.18 -8.02 0.74
C ALA A 63 -2.05 -7.67 -0.75
N LYS A 64 -1.54 -8.57 -1.58
CA LYS A 64 -1.42 -8.37 -3.03
C LYS A 64 -2.77 -8.03 -3.67
N ALA A 65 -3.81 -8.79 -3.33
CA ALA A 65 -5.16 -8.54 -3.84
C ALA A 65 -5.73 -7.20 -3.36
N ALA A 66 -5.46 -6.82 -2.10
CA ALA A 66 -5.90 -5.55 -1.53
C ALA A 66 -5.23 -4.36 -2.22
N TYR A 67 -3.91 -4.36 -2.36
CA TYR A 67 -3.19 -3.31 -3.09
C TYR A 67 -3.65 -3.20 -4.54
N GLY A 68 -3.90 -4.32 -5.23
CA GLY A 68 -4.47 -4.32 -6.57
C GLY A 68 -5.84 -3.63 -6.64
N ARG A 69 -6.73 -3.89 -5.66
CA ARG A 69 -8.04 -3.21 -5.56
C ARG A 69 -7.92 -1.72 -5.24
N LEU A 70 -6.85 -1.32 -4.55
CA LEU A 70 -6.53 0.08 -4.28
C LEU A 70 -5.87 0.79 -5.47
N GLY A 71 -5.72 0.12 -6.61
CA GLY A 71 -5.19 0.72 -7.84
C GLY A 71 -3.67 0.61 -8.00
N HIS A 72 -2.99 -0.15 -7.15
CA HIS A 72 -1.56 -0.40 -7.29
C HIS A 72 -1.27 -1.55 -8.26
N VAL A 73 -0.13 -1.48 -8.94
CA VAL A 73 0.47 -2.63 -9.62
C VAL A 73 1.29 -3.42 -8.60
N ALA A 74 0.63 -4.37 -7.91
CA ALA A 74 1.20 -5.10 -6.80
C ALA A 74 1.97 -6.34 -7.28
N SER A 75 3.24 -6.45 -6.88
CA SER A 75 4.11 -7.59 -7.14
C SER A 75 4.53 -8.26 -5.83
N ALA A 76 4.44 -9.60 -5.79
CA ALA A 76 4.81 -10.39 -4.61
C ALA A 76 6.24 -10.93 -4.74
N TYR A 77 6.97 -10.92 -3.62
CA TYR A 77 8.36 -11.34 -3.56
C TYR A 77 8.61 -12.21 -2.32
N THR A 78 9.34 -13.30 -2.52
CA THR A 78 9.79 -14.25 -1.50
C THR A 78 11.19 -14.77 -1.86
N GLY A 79 11.85 -15.45 -0.96
CA GLY A 79 13.15 -16.09 -1.19
C GLY A 79 14.18 -15.11 -1.76
N ALA A 80 14.91 -15.51 -2.76
CA ALA A 80 15.94 -14.72 -3.42
C ALA A 80 15.42 -13.37 -4.00
N ALA A 81 14.11 -13.21 -4.19
CA ALA A 81 13.51 -11.97 -4.64
C ALA A 81 13.17 -11.01 -3.49
N PHE A 82 13.16 -11.50 -2.24
CA PHE A 82 13.01 -10.68 -1.03
C PHE A 82 14.34 -10.67 -0.23
N THR A 83 15.39 -10.18 -0.82
CA THR A 83 16.65 -9.87 -0.13
C THR A 83 16.73 -8.39 0.21
N ARG A 84 17.56 -8.03 1.21
CA ARG A 84 17.82 -6.63 1.57
C ARG A 84 18.21 -5.80 0.34
N ALA A 85 19.10 -6.31 -0.49
CA ALA A 85 19.53 -5.62 -1.71
C ALA A 85 18.38 -5.42 -2.69
N ALA A 86 17.54 -6.44 -2.92
CA ALA A 86 16.39 -6.37 -3.82
C ALA A 86 15.32 -5.40 -3.29
N THR A 87 15.00 -5.44 -2.00
CA THR A 87 14.08 -4.52 -1.34
C THR A 87 14.55 -3.08 -1.48
N LEU A 88 15.81 -2.78 -1.12
CA LEU A 88 16.36 -1.43 -1.23
C LEU A 88 16.46 -0.91 -2.68
N LYS A 89 16.47 -1.80 -3.66
CA LYS A 89 16.42 -1.43 -5.08
C LYS A 89 15.00 -1.04 -5.51
N ARG A 90 13.96 -1.69 -4.97
CA ARG A 90 12.56 -1.45 -5.34
C ARG A 90 11.93 -0.27 -4.61
N THR A 91 12.16 -0.14 -3.31
CA THR A 91 11.49 0.85 -2.44
C THR A 91 11.51 2.29 -2.96
N PRO A 92 12.53 2.80 -3.68
CA PRO A 92 12.47 4.15 -4.25
C PRO A 92 11.36 4.39 -5.26
N SER A 93 10.89 3.36 -5.94
CA SER A 93 9.80 3.45 -6.93
C SER A 93 8.44 3.05 -6.39
N ASP A 94 8.39 2.39 -5.22
CA ASP A 94 7.15 1.89 -4.67
C ASP A 94 6.31 3.02 -4.05
N TRP A 95 5.02 3.02 -4.39
CA TRP A 95 4.00 3.86 -3.78
C TRP A 95 3.24 3.14 -2.67
N GLY A 96 3.20 1.82 -2.74
CA GLY A 96 2.69 0.93 -1.71
C GLY A 96 3.75 -0.07 -1.27
N TYR A 97 3.74 -0.45 0.00
CA TYR A 97 4.65 -1.46 0.50
C TYR A 97 3.97 -2.29 1.59
N TYR A 98 4.07 -3.58 1.47
CA TYR A 98 3.70 -4.55 2.49
C TYR A 98 4.88 -5.45 2.77
N VAL A 99 5.15 -5.72 4.02
CA VAL A 99 6.11 -6.75 4.43
C VAL A 99 5.56 -7.56 5.60
N HIS A 100 5.65 -8.88 5.51
CA HIS A 100 5.43 -9.80 6.62
C HIS A 100 6.70 -10.58 6.91
N SER A 101 7.27 -10.39 8.10
CA SER A 101 8.54 -10.97 8.53
C SER A 101 8.74 -10.81 10.04
N HIS A 102 9.79 -11.41 10.59
CA HIS A 102 10.26 -11.02 11.92
C HIS A 102 10.78 -9.59 11.92
N GLY A 103 10.41 -8.83 12.94
CA GLY A 103 10.86 -7.46 13.16
C GLY A 103 11.31 -7.21 14.59
N ASP A 104 12.19 -6.22 14.76
CA ASP A 104 12.69 -5.77 16.07
C ASP A 104 13.46 -4.45 15.92
N TYR A 105 13.98 -3.94 17.06
CA TYR A 105 15.00 -2.92 17.14
C TYR A 105 16.38 -3.56 17.08
N TYR A 106 16.90 -3.72 15.90
CA TYR A 106 18.19 -4.33 15.68
C TYR A 106 19.34 -3.33 15.89
N LEU A 107 20.42 -3.79 16.54
CA LEU A 107 21.66 -3.05 16.64
C LEU A 107 22.34 -3.03 15.26
N ASN A 108 22.64 -1.84 14.76
CA ASN A 108 23.38 -1.69 13.52
C ASN A 108 24.89 -1.50 13.80
N GLY A 109 25.72 -1.67 12.77
CA GLY A 109 27.19 -1.51 12.86
C GLY A 109 27.68 -0.12 13.28
N ASP A 110 26.81 0.91 13.27
CA ASP A 110 27.08 2.26 13.79
C ASP A 110 26.83 2.40 15.31
N GLY A 111 26.52 1.30 16.00
CA GLY A 111 26.22 1.27 17.43
C GLY A 111 24.81 1.77 17.80
N ARG A 112 23.97 2.09 16.85
CA ARG A 112 22.59 2.54 17.08
C ARG A 112 21.59 1.44 16.79
N ARG A 113 20.41 1.52 17.45
CA ARG A 113 19.28 0.65 17.16
C ARG A 113 18.33 1.32 16.19
N TYR A 114 17.85 0.54 15.22
CA TYR A 114 16.86 0.96 14.24
C TYR A 114 15.79 -0.11 14.14
N THR A 115 14.56 0.27 13.91
CA THR A 115 13.52 -0.66 13.51
C THR A 115 13.90 -1.30 12.19
N GLY A 116 13.72 -2.60 12.09
CA GLY A 116 14.03 -3.35 10.88
C GLY A 116 13.26 -4.65 10.83
N PHE A 117 13.34 -5.32 9.70
CA PHE A 117 12.74 -6.63 9.47
C PHE A 117 13.73 -7.55 8.75
N ARG A 118 13.54 -8.87 8.90
CA ARG A 118 14.38 -9.89 8.28
C ARG A 118 14.03 -10.06 6.80
N GLU A 119 15.04 -10.21 5.95
CA GLU A 119 14.87 -10.63 4.56
C GLU A 119 14.54 -12.13 4.46
N ASP A 120 14.15 -12.62 3.28
CA ASP A 120 13.89 -14.05 3.02
C ASP A 120 15.07 -14.69 2.26
N SER A 121 16.24 -14.73 2.88
CA SER A 121 17.49 -15.16 2.23
C SER A 121 17.67 -16.67 2.11
N GLY A 122 16.75 -17.47 2.62
CA GLY A 122 16.79 -18.92 2.55
C GLY A 122 17.63 -19.59 3.66
N ASP A 123 18.14 -18.83 4.63
CA ASP A 123 18.73 -19.37 5.87
C ASP A 123 18.16 -18.67 7.10
N CYS A 124 18.39 -19.23 8.30
CA CYS A 124 17.81 -18.70 9.53
C CYS A 124 18.57 -17.49 10.09
N SER A 125 19.76 -17.17 9.56
CA SER A 125 20.58 -16.03 9.98
C SER A 125 20.37 -14.77 9.12
N GLN A 126 19.20 -14.61 8.57
CA GLN A 126 18.79 -13.61 7.58
C GLN A 126 19.25 -12.18 7.91
N ALA A 127 19.69 -11.45 6.90
CA ALA A 127 20.05 -10.06 7.04
C ALA A 127 18.86 -9.17 7.35
N VAL A 128 19.12 -8.03 8.01
CA VAL A 128 18.09 -7.07 8.41
C VAL A 128 18.01 -5.94 7.40
N VAL A 129 16.79 -5.63 6.97
CA VAL A 129 16.46 -4.41 6.23
C VAL A 129 16.13 -3.33 7.25
N PHE A 130 17.03 -2.39 7.44
CA PHE A 130 16.87 -1.31 8.42
C PHE A 130 16.06 -0.13 7.86
N SER A 131 15.26 0.51 8.70
CA SER A 131 14.55 1.75 8.38
C SER A 131 15.47 2.84 7.83
N LYS A 132 16.67 3.01 8.41
CA LYS A 132 17.68 3.98 7.93
C LYS A 132 18.12 3.74 6.48
N ASP A 133 18.23 2.46 6.08
CA ASP A 133 18.66 2.10 4.72
C ASP A 133 17.55 2.40 3.71
N ILE A 134 16.29 2.15 4.09
CA ILE A 134 15.11 2.53 3.30
C ILE A 134 15.07 4.05 3.15
N ALA A 135 15.19 4.81 4.25
CA ALA A 135 15.22 6.28 4.23
C ALA A 135 16.30 6.82 3.29
N ALA A 136 17.52 6.27 3.36
CA ALA A 136 18.63 6.66 2.49
C ALA A 136 18.36 6.41 1.00
N LYS A 137 17.55 5.40 0.66
CA LYS A 137 17.20 5.08 -0.74
C LYS A 137 16.01 5.90 -1.23
N ARG A 138 15.04 6.16 -0.38
CA ARG A 138 13.81 6.89 -0.76
C ARG A 138 13.98 8.41 -0.81
N LEU A 139 14.97 8.96 -0.11
CA LEU A 139 15.27 10.41 -0.10
C LEU A 139 14.04 11.29 0.25
N GLY A 140 13.22 10.84 1.19
CA GLY A 140 12.02 11.56 1.62
C GLY A 140 10.81 11.43 0.68
N ARG A 141 10.84 10.51 -0.28
CA ARG A 141 9.69 10.27 -1.15
C ARG A 141 8.54 9.65 -0.36
N ALA A 142 7.38 10.28 -0.41
CA ALA A 142 6.15 9.83 0.20
C ALA A 142 5.63 8.49 -0.38
N SER A 143 4.82 7.80 0.40
CA SER A 143 4.16 6.54 0.05
C SER A 143 2.68 6.62 0.38
N ASN A 144 1.84 5.93 -0.38
CA ASN A 144 0.39 5.95 -0.14
C ASN A 144 -0.01 5.07 1.04
N LEU A 145 0.35 3.80 0.99
CA LEU A 145 0.08 2.84 2.06
C LEU A 145 1.29 1.97 2.28
N ILE A 146 1.76 2.00 3.51
CA ILE A 146 2.81 1.15 4.02
C ILE A 146 2.23 0.30 5.14
N PHE A 147 2.29 -1.01 5.01
CA PHE A 147 1.95 -1.91 6.08
C PHE A 147 3.14 -2.80 6.40
N VAL A 148 3.71 -2.59 7.58
CA VAL A 148 4.82 -3.38 8.10
C VAL A 148 4.28 -4.37 9.12
N SER A 149 3.92 -5.56 8.63
CA SER A 149 3.40 -6.69 9.39
C SER A 149 4.56 -7.42 10.06
N THR A 150 5.11 -6.80 11.09
CA THR A 150 6.23 -7.33 11.88
C THR A 150 6.14 -6.86 13.33
N CYS A 151 6.69 -7.61 14.25
CA CYS A 151 6.84 -7.17 15.64
C CYS A 151 7.54 -5.81 15.71
N HIS A 152 7.17 -4.99 16.68
CA HIS A 152 7.78 -3.69 16.98
C HIS A 152 7.71 -2.63 15.86
N ALA A 153 6.96 -2.89 14.80
CA ALA A 153 6.86 -1.98 13.65
C ALA A 153 6.20 -0.65 14.00
N ALA A 154 5.27 -0.65 14.95
CA ALA A 154 4.50 0.53 15.35
C ALA A 154 4.72 0.97 16.80
N ASP A 155 5.78 0.53 17.45
CA ASP A 155 6.12 1.01 18.79
C ASP A 155 6.35 2.53 18.80
N ALA A 156 6.19 3.15 19.96
CA ALA A 156 6.31 4.61 20.11
C ALA A 156 7.64 5.18 19.61
N ASN A 157 8.72 4.41 19.70
CA ASN A 157 10.07 4.79 19.26
C ASN A 157 10.47 4.21 17.89
N THR A 158 9.55 3.56 17.16
CA THR A 158 9.85 3.04 15.81
C THR A 158 10.34 4.14 14.86
N THR A 159 11.32 3.82 14.04
CA THR A 159 11.85 4.70 12.99
C THR A 159 11.32 4.36 11.61
N MET A 160 10.48 3.33 11.51
CA MET A 160 10.01 2.80 10.22
C MET A 160 9.07 3.76 9.45
N PRO A 161 8.09 4.44 10.06
CA PRO A 161 7.25 5.40 9.33
C PRO A 161 8.06 6.50 8.66
N GLY A 162 9.04 7.08 9.37
CA GLY A 162 9.93 8.11 8.83
C GLY A 162 10.79 7.64 7.65
N ALA A 163 11.07 6.32 7.56
CA ALA A 163 11.77 5.75 6.42
C ALA A 163 10.96 5.84 5.11
N PHE A 164 9.63 5.94 5.22
CA PHE A 164 8.70 6.13 4.12
C PHE A 164 8.17 7.57 4.03
N ALA A 165 8.82 8.51 4.71
CA ALA A 165 8.43 9.91 4.82
C ALA A 165 7.02 10.13 5.40
N ILE A 166 6.55 9.22 6.26
CA ILE A 166 5.26 9.31 6.93
C ILE A 166 5.47 9.85 8.34
N GLU A 167 4.81 10.93 8.66
CA GLU A 167 4.86 11.52 10.00
C GLU A 167 4.02 10.70 10.99
N LYS A 168 4.52 10.57 12.22
CA LYS A 168 3.80 9.91 13.32
C LYS A 168 2.68 10.80 13.88
N THR A 169 1.76 11.19 13.03
CA THR A 169 0.60 11.99 13.39
C THR A 169 -0.67 11.36 12.81
N LYS A 170 -1.77 11.51 13.52
CA LYS A 170 -3.11 11.23 13.00
C LYS A 170 -3.76 12.56 12.69
N SER A 171 -3.19 13.31 11.74
CA SER A 171 -3.67 14.64 11.40
C SER A 171 -4.71 14.60 10.28
N THR A 172 -5.59 15.59 10.26
CA THR A 172 -6.56 15.80 9.18
C THR A 172 -5.93 16.38 7.91
N GLY A 173 -4.62 16.35 7.79
CA GLY A 173 -3.81 16.79 6.65
C GLY A 173 -4.12 18.17 6.12
N GLY A 174 -3.09 18.98 5.90
CA GLY A 174 -3.23 20.22 5.12
C GLY A 174 -3.57 19.89 3.66
N ALA A 175 -4.08 20.86 2.93
CA ALA A 175 -4.54 20.74 1.54
C ALA A 175 -3.48 20.21 0.54
N ASN A 176 -2.22 20.14 0.94
CA ASN A 176 -1.08 19.75 0.11
C ASN A 176 -0.44 18.41 0.52
N GLN A 177 -1.00 17.71 1.52
CA GLN A 177 -0.50 16.40 1.92
C GLN A 177 -1.35 15.32 1.25
N GLY A 178 -0.71 14.47 0.47
CA GLY A 178 -1.35 13.31 -0.15
C GLY A 178 -1.76 12.26 0.89
N PRO A 179 -2.50 11.22 0.47
CA PRO A 179 -2.86 10.11 1.34
C PRO A 179 -1.62 9.28 1.66
N GLU A 180 -1.09 9.49 2.85
CA GLU A 180 0.09 8.80 3.38
C GLU A 180 -0.35 8.05 4.62
N PHE A 181 -0.19 6.72 4.58
CA PHE A 181 -0.61 5.87 5.70
C PHE A 181 0.44 4.82 6.00
N TYR A 182 0.70 4.65 7.27
CA TYR A 182 1.52 3.60 7.83
C TYR A 182 0.70 2.79 8.83
N VAL A 183 0.81 1.47 8.75
CA VAL A 183 0.21 0.52 9.69
C VAL A 183 1.29 -0.45 10.15
N GLY A 184 1.28 -0.84 11.41
CA GLY A 184 2.20 -1.81 11.95
C GLY A 184 1.74 -2.36 13.30
N TYR A 185 2.47 -3.35 13.82
CA TYR A 185 2.18 -3.95 15.11
C TYR A 185 3.04 -3.36 16.23
N VAL A 186 2.45 -3.30 17.42
CA VAL A 186 3.09 -2.82 18.65
C VAL A 186 3.54 -4.03 19.46
N GLY A 187 4.81 -4.02 19.90
CA GLY A 187 5.38 -5.14 20.64
C GLY A 187 5.50 -6.42 19.81
N VAL A 188 5.50 -7.55 20.51
CA VAL A 188 5.56 -8.89 19.90
C VAL A 188 4.16 -9.39 19.61
N GLN A 189 3.91 -9.82 18.39
CA GLN A 189 2.60 -10.31 17.94
C GLN A 189 2.70 -11.75 17.41
N TRP A 190 1.55 -12.42 17.37
CA TRP A 190 1.42 -13.79 16.85
C TRP A 190 0.78 -13.78 15.46
N ASP A 191 1.32 -14.52 14.52
CA ASP A 191 0.83 -14.60 13.15
C ASP A 191 -0.67 -14.90 13.04
N SER A 192 -1.21 -15.73 13.96
CA SER A 192 -2.64 -16.04 13.99
C SER A 192 -3.51 -14.81 14.26
N ASP A 193 -3.07 -13.92 15.15
CA ASP A 193 -3.78 -12.69 15.51
C ASP A 193 -3.53 -11.60 14.47
N GLU A 194 -2.32 -11.52 13.94
CA GLU A 194 -2.00 -10.68 12.79
C GLU A 194 -2.93 -11.03 11.60
N TRP A 195 -3.13 -12.32 11.33
CA TRP A 195 -4.03 -12.76 10.26
C TRP A 195 -5.49 -12.38 10.51
N ILE A 196 -5.98 -12.47 11.75
CA ILE A 196 -7.33 -12.02 12.12
C ILE A 196 -7.47 -10.52 11.85
N PHE A 197 -6.48 -9.72 12.27
CA PHE A 197 -6.45 -8.29 12.03
C PHE A 197 -6.43 -7.98 10.52
N GLU A 198 -5.50 -8.56 9.78
CA GLU A 198 -5.28 -8.25 8.37
C GLU A 198 -6.49 -8.61 7.50
N GLN A 199 -7.12 -9.76 7.71
CA GLN A 199 -8.34 -10.10 6.96
C GLN A 199 -9.42 -9.04 7.11
N ARG A 200 -9.63 -8.56 8.35
CA ARG A 200 -10.64 -7.54 8.65
C ARG A 200 -10.26 -6.20 8.04
N PHE A 201 -8.98 -5.82 8.18
CA PHE A 201 -8.44 -4.58 7.64
C PHE A 201 -8.58 -4.52 6.11
N TRP A 202 -8.09 -5.55 5.40
CA TRP A 202 -8.15 -5.62 3.95
C TRP A 202 -9.59 -5.67 3.42
N ASN A 203 -10.47 -6.39 4.09
CA ASN A 203 -11.88 -6.46 3.73
C ASN A 203 -12.58 -5.10 3.90
N ALA A 204 -12.29 -4.37 4.97
CA ALA A 204 -12.85 -3.05 5.21
C ALA A 204 -12.36 -2.03 4.18
N LEU A 205 -11.06 -2.03 3.85
CA LEU A 205 -10.50 -1.20 2.78
C LEU A 205 -11.12 -1.53 1.42
N ALA A 206 -11.26 -2.82 1.08
CA ALA A 206 -11.91 -3.26 -0.15
C ALA A 206 -13.39 -2.84 -0.21
N GLY A 207 -14.04 -2.70 0.95
CA GLY A 207 -15.38 -2.15 1.11
C GLY A 207 -15.46 -0.62 1.07
N GLY A 208 -14.35 0.07 0.73
CA GLY A 208 -14.31 1.53 0.59
C GLY A 208 -14.19 2.30 1.91
N LYS A 209 -13.80 1.64 3.00
CA LYS A 209 -13.51 2.34 4.26
C LYS A 209 -12.19 3.11 4.16
N SER A 210 -12.07 4.22 4.89
CA SER A 210 -10.78 4.88 5.10
C SER A 210 -9.83 3.97 5.88
N VAL A 211 -8.51 4.25 5.83
CA VAL A 211 -7.51 3.46 6.57
C VAL A 211 -7.83 3.44 8.07
N GLY A 212 -8.14 4.59 8.68
CA GLY A 212 -8.51 4.66 10.10
C GLY A 212 -9.75 3.83 10.42
N ALA A 213 -10.83 3.96 9.63
CA ALA A 213 -12.04 3.16 9.85
C ALA A 213 -11.82 1.66 9.63
N ALA A 214 -10.98 1.30 8.65
CA ALA A 214 -10.60 -0.10 8.43
C ALA A 214 -9.78 -0.65 9.59
N PHE A 215 -8.88 0.17 10.14
CA PHE A 215 -8.10 -0.16 11.33
C PHE A 215 -9.00 -0.39 12.55
N ASP A 216 -9.92 0.53 12.85
CA ASP A 216 -10.87 0.39 13.96
C ASP A 216 -11.71 -0.90 13.83
N ILE A 217 -12.18 -1.21 12.61
CA ILE A 217 -12.89 -2.47 12.34
C ILE A 217 -11.99 -3.69 12.56
N ALA A 218 -10.72 -3.61 12.19
CA ALA A 218 -9.77 -4.69 12.36
C ALA A 218 -9.47 -4.96 13.85
N MET A 219 -9.32 -3.92 14.64
CA MET A 219 -9.10 -4.00 16.10
C MET A 219 -10.27 -4.63 16.87
N LEU A 220 -11.45 -4.75 16.27
CA LEU A 220 -12.58 -5.49 16.85
C LEU A 220 -12.49 -7.01 16.61
N GLY A 221 -11.33 -7.53 16.19
CA GLY A 221 -11.07 -8.96 15.99
C GLY A 221 -11.19 -9.76 17.30
N ALA A 222 -11.58 -11.02 17.19
CA ALA A 222 -11.52 -11.96 18.30
C ALA A 222 -10.10 -12.57 18.36
N PHE A 223 -9.16 -11.82 18.89
CA PHE A 223 -7.77 -12.23 19.03
C PHE A 223 -7.62 -13.38 20.04
N THR A 224 -6.71 -14.28 19.75
CA THR A 224 -6.52 -15.51 20.53
C THR A 224 -5.48 -15.34 21.64
N HIS A 225 -4.56 -14.40 21.48
CA HIS A 225 -3.53 -14.11 22.49
C HIS A 225 -3.82 -12.77 23.16
N ALA A 226 -3.59 -12.72 24.47
CA ALA A 226 -3.71 -11.47 25.20
C ALA A 226 -2.64 -10.47 24.78
N GLY A 227 -3.03 -9.20 24.66
CA GLY A 227 -2.08 -8.12 24.35
C GLY A 227 -1.83 -7.87 22.88
N PHE A 228 -2.66 -8.42 21.97
CA PHE A 228 -2.60 -7.97 20.58
C PHE A 228 -2.78 -6.45 20.48
N ASP A 229 -1.83 -5.79 19.84
CA ASP A 229 -1.85 -4.35 19.66
C ASP A 229 -1.24 -3.96 18.31
N ALA A 230 -1.79 -2.91 17.74
CA ALA A 230 -1.34 -2.32 16.47
C ALA A 230 -1.55 -0.82 16.51
N ASP A 231 -0.83 -0.07 15.70
CA ASP A 231 -1.08 1.36 15.53
C ASP A 231 -0.93 1.78 14.07
N TRP A 232 -1.43 2.96 13.77
CA TRP A 232 -1.31 3.54 12.44
C TRP A 232 -1.09 5.05 12.53
N TRP A 233 -0.43 5.60 11.52
CA TRP A 233 -0.22 7.04 11.35
C TRP A 233 -0.59 7.43 9.92
N GLY A 234 -0.95 8.67 9.73
CA GLY A 234 -1.26 9.18 8.42
C GLY A 234 -2.22 10.36 8.42
N THR A 235 -2.60 10.79 7.23
CA THR A 235 -3.45 11.94 7.02
C THR A 235 -4.89 11.54 6.76
N TYR A 236 -5.82 12.16 7.49
CA TYR A 236 -7.27 11.86 7.43
C TYR A 236 -8.02 12.47 6.25
N SER A 237 -7.40 13.23 5.38
CA SER A 237 -8.09 14.06 4.37
C SER A 237 -8.96 13.31 3.35
N TRP A 238 -9.23 12.02 3.57
CA TRP A 238 -9.98 11.13 2.68
C TRP A 238 -11.25 10.56 3.30
N SER A 239 -11.95 11.37 4.06
CA SER A 239 -13.30 11.02 4.49
C SER A 239 -14.25 11.13 3.31
N GLY A 240 -14.66 10.02 2.74
CA GLY A 240 -15.89 9.96 1.95
C GLY A 240 -15.79 9.68 0.47
N VAL A 241 -14.66 9.24 -0.08
CA VAL A 241 -14.60 8.81 -1.48
C VAL A 241 -14.19 7.35 -1.57
N ALA A 242 -15.04 6.54 -2.17
CA ALA A 242 -14.69 5.17 -2.55
C ALA A 242 -13.48 5.22 -3.49
N GLY A 243 -12.38 4.58 -3.14
CA GLY A 243 -11.15 4.60 -3.90
C GLY A 243 -10.18 5.73 -3.50
N PRO A 244 -9.68 5.73 -2.26
CA PRO A 244 -8.79 6.77 -1.75
C PRO A 244 -7.51 6.96 -2.57
N TRP A 245 -7.16 6.00 -3.39
CA TRP A 245 -5.88 5.92 -4.09
C TRP A 245 -5.93 6.39 -5.55
N THR A 246 -7.11 6.48 -6.14
CA THR A 246 -7.27 6.82 -7.57
C THR A 246 -7.17 8.31 -7.87
N THR A 247 -7.17 9.17 -6.87
CA THR A 247 -7.29 10.62 -7.06
C THR A 247 -6.08 11.44 -6.62
N CYS A 248 -5.02 10.85 -6.09
CA CYS A 248 -3.80 11.61 -5.88
C CYS A 248 -3.08 11.85 -7.21
N ARG A 249 -3.64 12.76 -8.02
CA ARG A 249 -3.04 13.20 -9.29
C ARG A 249 -1.84 14.14 -9.09
N THR A 250 -1.54 14.55 -7.88
CA THR A 250 -0.55 15.57 -7.54
C THR A 250 0.46 15.12 -6.49
N CYS A 251 0.47 13.85 -6.08
CA CYS A 251 1.54 13.31 -5.25
C CYS A 251 2.77 13.05 -6.13
N SER A 252 3.50 14.09 -6.48
CA SER A 252 4.81 14.05 -7.15
C SER A 252 5.90 14.37 -6.13
#